data_605d53dc1d62eff26b8b6e52080010a6
#
_entry.id   605d53dc1d62eff26b8b6e52080010a6
#
_cell.length_a   1.000
_cell.length_b   1.000
_cell.length_c   1.000
_cell.angle_alpha   90.00
_cell.angle_beta   90.00
_cell.angle_gamma   90.00
#
_symmetry.space_group_name_H-M   'P 1'
#
loop_
_entity.id
_entity.type
_entity.pdbx_description
1 polymer ?
#
loop_
_entity_poly.entity_id
_entity_poly.type
_entity_poly.pdbx_seq_one_letter_code
_entity_poly.pdbx_strand_id
1 'polypeptide(L)'
;MNDNQKQYNDIRRRLDSLRKEMQKNAIDVLIIPGSDPHLSEYPPDHWCTREWFSGFTGSAGILVVGERKASLWVDSRYWAQAEQQLEGTGIDMCRIESGKGALSYVDWIVDNFSVESCVAIDGYLVSLEQGRMLAEKLKVAHMSFRTDIDPVSNVWKDRPGMPGGVVFEHSLEYTGRSRKEKITLIRSEMKKTGAQWHFVSSLDDIAWILNLRGNDIAYNPVFLSYLLLGESSV
;
A
#
# COMPACT_ATOMS: atom_id res chain seq x y z
N MET A 1 26.54 20.72 7.30
CA MET A 1 25.98 19.36 7.21
C MET A 1 25.38 19.26 5.84
N ASN A 2 25.79 18.28 5.03
CA ASN A 2 25.29 18.12 3.66
C ASN A 2 23.82 17.69 3.72
N ASP A 3 22.97 18.11 2.80
CA ASP A 3 21.52 17.83 2.80
C ASP A 3 21.22 16.32 2.88
N ASN A 4 22.02 15.50 2.21
CA ASN A 4 21.93 14.05 2.29
C ASN A 4 22.13 13.52 3.73
N GLN A 5 23.11 14.06 4.47
CA GLN A 5 23.38 13.62 5.86
C GLN A 5 22.24 13.99 6.80
N LYS A 6 21.55 15.09 6.55
CA LYS A 6 20.36 15.50 7.30
C LYS A 6 19.21 14.51 7.04
N GLN A 7 18.97 14.19 5.77
CA GLN A 7 17.93 13.22 5.37
C GLN A 7 18.16 11.84 6.01
N TYR A 8 19.40 11.33 5.97
CA TYR A 8 19.72 10.03 6.57
C TYR A 8 19.48 10.00 8.08
N ASN A 9 19.84 11.08 8.78
CA ASN A 9 19.61 11.20 10.21
C ASN A 9 18.09 11.25 10.53
N ASP A 10 17.31 11.91 9.70
CA ASP A 10 15.85 11.98 9.83
C ASP A 10 15.21 10.61 9.64
N ILE A 11 15.62 9.84 8.64
CA ILE A 11 15.15 8.48 8.40
C ILE A 11 15.47 7.57 9.61
N ARG A 12 16.70 7.60 10.10
CA ARG A 12 17.09 6.81 11.28
C ARG A 12 16.25 7.17 12.50
N ARG A 13 16.03 8.45 12.76
CA ARG A 13 15.20 8.93 13.86
C ARG A 13 13.74 8.47 13.74
N ARG A 14 13.18 8.48 12.51
CA ARG A 14 11.83 7.96 12.22
C ARG A 14 11.74 6.46 12.49
N LEU A 15 12.72 5.67 12.03
CA LEU A 15 12.79 4.24 12.30
C LEU A 15 12.92 3.93 13.80
N ASP A 16 13.73 4.68 14.54
CA ASP A 16 13.88 4.50 15.99
C ASP A 16 12.57 4.85 16.73
N SER A 17 11.86 5.85 16.27
CA SER A 17 10.54 6.20 16.82
C SER A 17 9.49 5.12 16.52
N LEU A 18 9.53 4.54 15.30
CA LEU A 18 8.66 3.43 14.90
C LEU A 18 8.94 2.19 15.75
N ARG A 19 10.20 1.83 15.97
CA ARG A 19 10.60 0.69 16.80
C ARG A 19 10.09 0.81 18.23
N LYS A 20 10.14 2.01 18.80
CA LYS A 20 9.56 2.29 20.13
C LYS A 20 8.05 2.09 20.15
N GLU A 21 7.36 2.49 19.07
CA GLU A 21 5.92 2.30 18.97
C GLU A 21 5.56 0.83 18.72
N MET A 22 6.32 0.12 17.90
CA MET A 22 6.20 -1.33 17.73
C MET A 22 6.35 -2.07 19.07
N GLN A 23 7.36 -1.72 19.85
CA GLN A 23 7.61 -2.32 21.16
C GLN A 23 6.44 -2.12 22.14
N LYS A 24 5.83 -0.92 22.18
CA LYS A 24 4.64 -0.65 23.00
C LYS A 24 3.44 -1.53 22.62
N ASN A 25 3.36 -1.92 21.35
CA ASN A 25 2.27 -2.70 20.81
C ASN A 25 2.59 -4.21 20.70
N ALA A 26 3.73 -4.66 21.27
CA ALA A 26 4.23 -6.03 21.19
C ALA A 26 4.34 -6.53 19.72
N ILE A 27 4.90 -5.70 18.85
CA ILE A 27 5.19 -6.02 17.44
C ILE A 27 6.70 -6.17 17.28
N ASP A 28 7.14 -7.32 16.78
CA ASP A 28 8.55 -7.59 16.51
C ASP A 28 8.96 -7.22 15.09
N VAL A 29 8.02 -7.35 14.13
CA VAL A 29 8.23 -7.03 12.72
C VAL A 29 7.03 -6.30 12.16
N LEU A 30 7.26 -5.16 11.50
CA LEU A 30 6.24 -4.40 10.78
C LEU A 30 6.51 -4.43 9.28
N ILE A 31 5.51 -4.83 8.51
CA ILE A 31 5.51 -4.78 7.05
C ILE A 31 4.82 -3.49 6.63
N ILE A 32 5.50 -2.67 5.83
CA ILE A 32 4.99 -1.40 5.30
C ILE A 32 4.98 -1.49 3.77
N PRO A 33 3.83 -1.76 3.14
CA PRO A 33 3.70 -1.75 1.70
C PRO A 33 3.73 -0.33 1.12
N GLY A 34 3.94 -0.21 -0.18
CA GLY A 34 3.87 1.06 -0.90
C GLY A 34 2.51 1.27 -1.56
N SER A 35 1.41 0.98 -0.86
CA SER A 35 0.05 1.04 -1.39
C SER A 35 -0.91 1.76 -0.45
N ASP A 36 -2.10 2.05 -0.93
CA ASP A 36 -3.25 2.57 -0.21
C ASP A 36 -4.35 1.48 -0.05
N PRO A 37 -5.51 1.77 0.56
CA PRO A 37 -6.62 0.83 0.69
C PRO A 37 -7.23 0.34 -0.64
N HIS A 38 -6.95 1.01 -1.73
CA HIS A 38 -7.33 0.59 -3.08
C HIS A 38 -6.26 -0.24 -3.79
N LEU A 39 -5.10 -0.45 -3.12
CA LEU A 39 -3.90 -1.10 -3.66
C LEU A 39 -3.36 -0.38 -4.91
N SER A 40 -3.48 0.95 -4.91
CA SER A 40 -3.01 1.81 -5.99
C SER A 40 -1.49 1.75 -6.11
N GLU A 41 -0.97 1.77 -7.35
CA GLU A 41 0.48 1.87 -7.59
C GLU A 41 1.04 3.23 -7.15
N TYR A 42 0.24 4.28 -7.30
CA TYR A 42 0.56 5.64 -6.89
C TYR A 42 -0.43 6.08 -5.81
N PRO A 43 -0.12 5.84 -4.53
CA PRO A 43 -1.02 6.20 -3.45
C PRO A 43 -1.03 7.71 -3.20
N PRO A 44 -2.11 8.27 -2.68
CA PRO A 44 -2.10 9.62 -2.12
C PRO A 44 -1.05 9.80 -1.02
N ASP A 45 -0.59 11.04 -0.81
CA ASP A 45 0.49 11.38 0.13
C ASP A 45 0.27 10.83 1.55
N HIS A 46 -1.00 10.71 1.97
CA HIS A 46 -1.38 10.12 3.25
C HIS A 46 -0.82 8.71 3.44
N TRP A 47 -0.72 7.93 2.38
CA TRP A 47 -0.22 6.53 2.39
C TRP A 47 1.20 6.38 1.85
N CYS A 48 1.93 7.46 1.57
CA CYS A 48 3.34 7.41 1.19
C CYS A 48 4.27 7.01 2.36
N THR A 49 3.79 6.12 3.22
CA THR A 49 4.43 5.68 4.47
C THR A 49 5.79 5.03 4.23
N ARG A 50 5.88 4.12 3.25
CA ARG A 50 7.13 3.48 2.87
C ARG A 50 8.19 4.51 2.48
N GLU A 51 7.83 5.48 1.64
CA GLU A 51 8.72 6.56 1.21
C GLU A 51 9.15 7.42 2.41
N TRP A 52 8.22 7.80 3.28
CA TRP A 52 8.51 8.61 4.45
C TRP A 52 9.52 7.94 5.40
N PHE A 53 9.43 6.62 5.62
CA PHE A 53 10.36 5.90 6.47
C PHE A 53 11.67 5.52 5.81
N SER A 54 11.71 5.34 4.49
CA SER A 54 12.90 4.85 3.79
C SER A 54 13.62 5.91 2.96
N GLY A 55 12.94 6.97 2.55
CA GLY A 55 13.44 7.92 1.56
C GLY A 55 13.42 7.36 0.13
N PHE A 56 12.90 6.15 -0.08
CA PHE A 56 12.83 5.52 -1.39
C PHE A 56 11.58 5.96 -2.14
N THR A 57 11.77 6.62 -3.30
CA THR A 57 10.71 7.25 -4.10
C THR A 57 10.18 6.39 -5.26
N GLY A 58 10.68 5.18 -5.46
CA GLY A 58 10.18 4.28 -6.51
C GLY A 58 8.73 3.83 -6.23
N SER A 59 7.93 3.57 -7.27
CA SER A 59 6.51 3.24 -7.11
C SER A 59 6.25 1.84 -6.51
N ALA A 60 7.17 0.89 -6.65
CA ALA A 60 7.03 -0.46 -6.13
C ALA A 60 8.09 -0.81 -5.09
N GLY A 61 7.66 -1.43 -4.00
CA GLY A 61 8.56 -1.92 -2.94
C GLY A 61 7.83 -2.13 -1.62
N ILE A 62 8.45 -2.95 -0.76
CA ILE A 62 7.93 -3.28 0.57
C ILE A 62 9.05 -3.02 1.58
N LEU A 63 8.78 -2.21 2.58
CA LEU A 63 9.70 -1.99 3.70
C LEU A 63 9.33 -2.94 4.84
N VAL A 64 10.30 -3.68 5.34
CA VAL A 64 10.17 -4.52 6.53
C VAL A 64 11.04 -3.94 7.63
N VAL A 65 10.44 -3.66 8.78
CA VAL A 65 11.14 -3.07 9.93
C VAL A 65 11.03 -4.02 11.12
N GLY A 66 12.16 -4.41 11.66
CA GLY A 66 12.28 -5.12 12.91
C GLY A 66 13.04 -4.32 13.96
N GLU A 67 13.26 -4.91 15.14
CA GLU A 67 13.91 -4.24 16.27
C GLU A 67 15.28 -3.62 15.90
N ARG A 68 16.11 -4.35 15.17
CA ARG A 68 17.47 -3.94 14.81
C ARG A 68 17.73 -3.84 13.32
N LYS A 69 16.94 -4.53 12.50
CA LYS A 69 17.08 -4.62 11.06
C LYS A 69 15.95 -3.87 10.38
N ALA A 70 16.23 -3.30 9.23
CA ALA A 70 15.21 -2.84 8.30
C ALA A 70 15.65 -3.18 6.88
N SER A 71 14.73 -3.63 6.04
CA SER A 71 15.03 -4.01 4.66
C SER A 71 13.95 -3.49 3.72
N LEU A 72 14.38 -2.95 2.58
CA LEU A 72 13.51 -2.54 1.48
C LEU A 72 13.60 -3.55 0.34
N TRP A 73 12.50 -4.16 0.01
CA TRP A 73 12.35 -5.15 -1.06
C TRP A 73 11.86 -4.50 -2.33
N VAL A 74 12.66 -4.56 -3.40
CA VAL A 74 12.36 -3.92 -4.70
C VAL A 74 12.64 -4.86 -5.87
N ASP A 75 11.86 -4.72 -6.93
CA ASP A 75 12.10 -5.44 -8.19
C ASP A 75 13.24 -4.81 -9.03
N SER A 76 13.59 -5.47 -10.13
CA SER A 76 14.75 -5.12 -10.95
C SER A 76 14.71 -3.70 -11.54
N ARG A 77 13.54 -3.09 -11.69
CA ARG A 77 13.38 -1.72 -12.19
C ARG A 77 14.00 -0.69 -11.25
N TYR A 78 14.11 -1.03 -9.96
CA TYR A 78 14.46 -0.10 -8.89
C TYR A 78 15.77 -0.41 -8.16
N TRP A 79 16.51 -1.45 -8.53
CA TRP A 79 17.74 -1.82 -7.79
C TRP A 79 18.75 -0.69 -7.68
N ALA A 80 19.12 -0.06 -8.80
CA ALA A 80 20.10 1.02 -8.81
C ALA A 80 19.61 2.26 -8.03
N GLN A 81 18.32 2.60 -8.17
CA GLN A 81 17.73 3.71 -7.44
C GLN A 81 17.69 3.44 -5.92
N ALA A 82 17.31 2.23 -5.52
CA ALA A 82 17.24 1.85 -4.12
C ALA A 82 18.66 1.82 -3.49
N GLU A 83 19.66 1.26 -4.16
CA GLU A 83 21.06 1.30 -3.71
C GLU A 83 21.50 2.73 -3.39
N GLN A 84 21.22 3.66 -4.30
CA GLN A 84 21.60 5.07 -4.13
C GLN A 84 20.81 5.77 -3.01
N GLN A 85 19.49 5.57 -2.95
CA GLN A 85 18.62 6.28 -2.01
C GLN A 85 18.70 5.75 -0.58
N LEU A 86 19.05 4.48 -0.40
CA LEU A 86 19.19 3.85 0.91
C LEU A 86 20.58 4.01 1.52
N GLU A 87 21.57 4.50 0.75
CA GLU A 87 22.93 4.70 1.25
C GLU A 87 22.90 5.56 2.52
N GLY A 88 23.53 5.08 3.59
CA GLY A 88 23.61 5.80 4.86
C GLY A 88 22.34 5.80 5.73
N THR A 89 21.20 5.26 5.27
CA THR A 89 19.93 5.22 6.04
C THR A 89 19.92 4.14 7.14
N GLY A 90 20.68 3.05 6.95
CA GLY A 90 20.63 1.87 7.80
C GLY A 90 19.52 0.89 7.40
N ILE A 91 18.98 1.03 6.19
CA ILE A 91 18.03 0.10 5.58
C ILE A 91 18.77 -0.71 4.52
N ASP A 92 18.69 -2.03 4.61
CA ASP A 92 19.28 -2.94 3.63
C ASP A 92 18.40 -3.03 2.37
N MET A 93 19.01 -2.94 1.18
CA MET A 93 18.30 -3.19 -0.07
C MET A 93 18.25 -4.69 -0.34
N CYS A 94 17.04 -5.22 -0.55
CA CYS A 94 16.79 -6.61 -0.89
C CYS A 94 16.13 -6.73 -2.27
N ARG A 95 16.54 -7.72 -3.05
CA ARG A 95 16.08 -7.91 -4.43
C ARG A 95 14.92 -8.89 -4.47
N ILE A 96 13.81 -8.47 -5.08
CA ILE A 96 12.77 -9.40 -5.51
C ILE A 96 13.21 -9.95 -6.86
N GLU A 97 13.63 -11.21 -6.87
CA GLU A 97 14.07 -11.90 -8.08
C GLU A 97 12.87 -12.53 -8.81
N SER A 98 12.87 -12.45 -10.13
CA SER A 98 11.89 -13.15 -10.97
C SER A 98 11.90 -14.64 -10.68
N GLY A 99 10.73 -15.21 -10.33
CA GLY A 99 10.58 -16.63 -10.02
C GLY A 99 10.65 -17.02 -8.53
N LYS A 100 11.11 -16.12 -7.64
CA LYS A 100 11.10 -16.40 -6.18
C LYS A 100 9.79 -16.01 -5.47
N GLY A 101 8.82 -15.48 -6.22
CA GLY A 101 7.51 -15.09 -5.71
C GLY A 101 7.48 -13.73 -5.01
N ALA A 102 6.30 -13.12 -5.02
CA ALA A 102 6.06 -11.79 -4.42
C ALA A 102 6.22 -11.77 -2.88
N LEU A 103 6.34 -12.93 -2.23
CA LEU A 103 6.43 -13.09 -0.78
C LEU A 103 7.85 -13.46 -0.29
N SER A 104 8.90 -13.23 -1.09
CA SER A 104 10.29 -13.50 -0.69
C SER A 104 10.72 -12.76 0.57
N TYR A 105 10.13 -11.58 0.85
CA TYR A 105 10.35 -10.86 2.09
C TYR A 105 9.83 -11.62 3.33
N VAL A 106 8.83 -12.50 3.17
CA VAL A 106 8.31 -13.32 4.26
C VAL A 106 9.30 -14.42 4.62
N ASP A 107 9.95 -15.04 3.61
CA ASP A 107 11.02 -16.02 3.86
C ASP A 107 12.16 -15.36 4.64
N TRP A 108 12.54 -14.15 4.26
CA TRP A 108 13.53 -13.40 4.99
C TRP A 108 13.08 -13.09 6.44
N ILE A 109 11.81 -12.77 6.67
CA ILE A 109 11.28 -12.60 8.03
C ILE A 109 11.47 -13.88 8.83
N VAL A 110 11.05 -15.02 8.28
CA VAL A 110 11.16 -16.34 8.94
C VAL A 110 12.62 -16.69 9.25
N ASP A 111 13.56 -16.37 8.37
CA ASP A 111 14.99 -16.68 8.54
C ASP A 111 15.71 -15.74 9.53
N ASN A 112 15.17 -14.54 9.78
CA ASN A 112 15.88 -13.50 10.54
C ASN A 112 15.24 -13.15 11.90
N PHE A 113 14.04 -13.65 12.19
CA PHE A 113 13.34 -13.40 13.44
C PHE A 113 13.00 -14.71 14.15
N SER A 114 12.85 -14.64 15.46
CA SER A 114 12.56 -15.81 16.27
C SER A 114 11.18 -16.38 16.02
N VAL A 115 11.01 -17.67 16.22
CA VAL A 115 9.68 -18.28 16.39
C VAL A 115 8.93 -17.53 17.51
N GLU A 116 7.61 -17.48 17.42
CA GLU A 116 6.73 -16.71 18.31
C GLU A 116 6.75 -15.18 18.08
N SER A 117 7.64 -14.65 17.20
CA SER A 117 7.60 -13.21 16.85
C SER A 117 6.23 -12.80 16.31
N CYS A 118 5.83 -11.58 16.68
CA CYS A 118 4.62 -10.94 16.17
C CYS A 118 4.94 -10.12 14.94
N VAL A 119 4.42 -10.54 13.77
CA VAL A 119 4.49 -9.81 12.52
C VAL A 119 3.20 -9.02 12.33
N ALA A 120 3.30 -7.76 11.98
CA ALA A 120 2.13 -6.90 11.75
C ALA A 120 2.19 -6.21 10.37
N ILE A 121 1.01 -5.91 9.85
CA ILE A 121 0.77 -5.05 8.70
C ILE A 121 -0.52 -4.28 8.95
N ASP A 122 -0.63 -3.06 8.44
CA ASP A 122 -1.92 -2.38 8.42
C ASP A 122 -2.88 -3.12 7.49
N GLY A 123 -3.97 -3.66 8.05
CA GLY A 123 -4.96 -4.46 7.31
C GLY A 123 -5.70 -3.70 6.21
N TYR A 124 -5.70 -2.37 6.25
CA TYR A 124 -6.23 -1.55 5.16
C TYR A 124 -5.33 -1.55 3.92
N LEU A 125 -4.05 -1.92 4.04
CA LEU A 125 -3.05 -1.85 2.97
C LEU A 125 -2.72 -3.21 2.36
N VAL A 126 -3.52 -4.23 2.62
CA VAL A 126 -3.31 -5.60 2.13
C VAL A 126 -4.62 -6.21 1.65
N SER A 127 -4.61 -6.90 0.52
CA SER A 127 -5.80 -7.63 0.07
C SER A 127 -6.10 -8.83 0.98
N LEU A 128 -7.38 -9.25 1.00
CA LEU A 128 -7.80 -10.43 1.77
C LEU A 128 -7.00 -11.69 1.37
N GLU A 129 -6.73 -11.86 0.08
CA GLU A 129 -5.95 -12.99 -0.44
C GLU A 129 -4.51 -12.92 0.07
N GLN A 130 -3.84 -11.80 -0.10
CA GLN A 130 -2.48 -11.60 0.41
C GLN A 130 -2.40 -11.75 1.93
N GLY A 131 -3.37 -11.19 2.67
CA GLY A 131 -3.44 -11.33 4.12
C GLY A 131 -3.57 -12.79 4.57
N ARG A 132 -4.38 -13.60 3.86
CA ARG A 132 -4.50 -15.04 4.12
C ARG A 132 -3.20 -15.80 3.82
N MET A 133 -2.55 -15.50 2.68
CA MET A 133 -1.27 -16.11 2.32
C MET A 133 -0.18 -15.78 3.35
N LEU A 134 -0.12 -14.53 3.82
CA LEU A 134 0.80 -14.11 4.88
C LEU A 134 0.51 -14.86 6.18
N ALA A 135 -0.74 -14.91 6.61
CA ALA A 135 -1.15 -15.59 7.82
C ALA A 135 -0.79 -17.09 7.81
N GLU A 136 -1.04 -17.78 6.71
CA GLU A 136 -0.71 -19.21 6.58
C GLU A 136 0.81 -19.43 6.62
N LYS A 137 1.58 -18.64 5.87
CA LYS A 137 3.04 -18.77 5.79
C LYS A 137 3.71 -18.51 7.15
N LEU A 138 3.28 -17.45 7.84
CA LEU A 138 3.78 -17.11 9.18
C LEU A 138 3.35 -18.15 10.24
N LYS A 139 2.13 -18.68 10.15
CA LYS A 139 1.65 -19.75 11.04
C LYS A 139 2.50 -21.01 10.93
N VAL A 140 2.91 -21.41 9.72
CA VAL A 140 3.83 -22.55 9.52
C VAL A 140 5.18 -22.32 10.20
N ALA A 141 5.62 -21.06 10.25
CA ALA A 141 6.85 -20.66 10.95
C ALA A 141 6.65 -20.41 12.45
N HIS A 142 5.48 -20.73 13.02
CA HIS A 142 5.12 -20.47 14.42
C HIS A 142 5.21 -19.00 14.83
N MET A 143 4.94 -18.08 13.89
CA MET A 143 4.87 -16.64 14.12
C MET A 143 3.41 -16.19 14.20
N SER A 144 3.12 -15.19 15.03
CA SER A 144 1.80 -14.56 15.06
C SER A 144 1.68 -13.45 13.99
N PHE A 145 0.46 -13.23 13.49
CA PHE A 145 0.20 -12.21 12.46
C PHE A 145 -0.94 -11.30 12.88
N ARG A 146 -0.72 -9.99 12.78
CA ARG A 146 -1.68 -8.95 13.16
C ARG A 146 -1.94 -8.00 11.99
N THR A 147 -3.22 -7.64 11.82
CA THR A 147 -3.70 -6.70 10.79
C THR A 147 -4.59 -5.60 11.37
N ASP A 148 -4.68 -5.51 12.69
CA ASP A 148 -5.59 -4.64 13.44
C ASP A 148 -4.91 -3.37 13.96
N ILE A 149 -3.77 -2.99 13.40
CA ILE A 149 -2.94 -1.91 13.96
C ILE A 149 -2.32 -1.03 12.88
N ASP A 150 -2.34 0.29 13.13
CA ASP A 150 -1.55 1.30 12.41
C ASP A 150 -0.59 2.01 13.40
N PRO A 151 0.63 1.51 13.59
CA PRO A 151 1.61 2.16 14.46
C PRO A 151 2.20 3.43 13.86
N VAL A 152 2.03 3.65 12.55
CA VAL A 152 2.57 4.79 11.82
C VAL A 152 1.93 6.10 12.25
N SER A 153 0.61 6.12 12.47
CA SER A 153 -0.14 7.32 12.88
C SER A 153 0.36 7.91 14.19
N ASN A 154 0.95 7.10 15.07
CA ASN A 154 1.55 7.58 16.31
C ASN A 154 2.94 8.18 16.12
N VAL A 155 3.62 7.88 15.01
CA VAL A 155 5.00 8.31 14.72
C VAL A 155 5.03 9.48 13.73
N TRP A 156 4.27 9.40 12.65
CA TRP A 156 4.20 10.43 11.62
C TRP A 156 3.19 11.51 12.00
N LYS A 157 3.58 12.45 12.88
CA LYS A 157 2.68 13.46 13.44
C LYS A 157 2.19 14.51 12.45
N ASP A 158 2.97 14.81 11.45
CA ASP A 158 2.67 15.72 10.33
C ASP A 158 2.23 14.96 9.07
N ARG A 159 1.69 13.74 9.24
CA ARG A 159 1.16 12.94 8.14
C ARG A 159 0.11 13.74 7.37
N PRO A 160 0.22 13.83 6.03
CA PRO A 160 -0.80 14.49 5.22
C PRO A 160 -2.21 13.99 5.56
N GLY A 161 -3.18 14.89 5.55
CA GLY A 161 -4.58 14.52 5.76
C GLY A 161 -5.11 13.58 4.68
N MET A 162 -6.28 13.00 4.94
CA MET A 162 -7.00 12.24 3.91
C MET A 162 -7.27 13.14 2.71
N PRO A 163 -7.08 12.64 1.47
CA PRO A 163 -7.44 13.41 0.27
C PRO A 163 -8.92 13.80 0.31
N GLY A 164 -9.23 14.96 -0.22
CA GLY A 164 -10.58 15.52 -0.27
C GLY A 164 -10.71 16.49 -1.43
N GLY A 165 -10.13 16.12 -2.57
CA GLY A 165 -10.16 16.91 -3.79
C GLY A 165 -11.58 17.05 -4.35
N VAL A 166 -11.79 18.06 -5.19
CA VAL A 166 -13.07 18.27 -5.86
C VAL A 166 -13.29 17.17 -6.89
N VAL A 167 -14.44 16.50 -6.80
CA VAL A 167 -14.91 15.56 -7.82
C VAL A 167 -15.75 16.35 -8.85
N PHE A 168 -15.45 16.18 -10.12
CA PHE A 168 -16.10 16.89 -11.22
C PHE A 168 -16.53 15.95 -12.35
N GLU A 169 -17.52 16.38 -13.11
CA GLU A 169 -18.04 15.61 -14.24
C GLU A 169 -17.08 15.71 -15.44
N HIS A 170 -16.78 14.55 -16.03
CA HIS A 170 -16.03 14.46 -17.27
C HIS A 170 -17.00 14.45 -18.47
N SER A 171 -16.87 15.43 -19.36
CA SER A 171 -17.80 15.65 -20.45
C SER A 171 -18.01 14.43 -21.35
N LEU A 172 -19.24 14.25 -21.82
CA LEU A 172 -19.61 13.18 -22.75
C LEU A 172 -18.80 13.25 -24.07
N GLU A 173 -18.37 14.43 -24.47
CA GLU A 173 -17.50 14.64 -25.61
C GLU A 173 -16.21 13.79 -25.55
N TYR A 174 -15.65 13.61 -24.33
CA TYR A 174 -14.42 12.86 -24.12
C TYR A 174 -14.68 11.42 -23.69
N THR A 175 -15.82 11.15 -23.04
CA THR A 175 -16.12 9.83 -22.48
C THR A 175 -16.80 8.88 -23.47
N GLY A 176 -17.32 9.38 -24.57
CA GLY A 176 -17.94 8.64 -25.68
C GLY A 176 -19.27 7.95 -25.34
N ARG A 177 -19.51 7.61 -24.08
CA ARG A 177 -20.74 6.98 -23.57
C ARG A 177 -21.18 7.62 -22.27
N SER A 178 -22.50 7.80 -22.14
CA SER A 178 -23.07 8.32 -20.91
C SER A 178 -22.91 7.33 -19.73
N ARG A 179 -22.91 7.84 -18.53
CA ARG A 179 -22.96 7.10 -17.28
C ARG A 179 -24.09 6.05 -17.29
N LYS A 180 -25.27 6.46 -17.76
CA LYS A 180 -26.43 5.58 -17.85
C LYS A 180 -26.21 4.38 -18.77
N GLU A 181 -25.62 4.60 -19.93
CA GLU A 181 -25.28 3.53 -20.88
C GLU A 181 -24.25 2.57 -20.31
N LYS A 182 -23.20 3.07 -19.64
CA LYS A 182 -22.18 2.25 -19.00
C LYS A 182 -22.76 1.37 -17.89
N ILE A 183 -23.58 1.94 -17.01
CA ILE A 183 -24.27 1.21 -15.93
C ILE A 183 -25.23 0.15 -16.52
N THR A 184 -25.94 0.47 -17.60
CA THR A 184 -26.81 -0.49 -18.28
C THR A 184 -26.05 -1.68 -18.84
N LEU A 185 -24.87 -1.45 -19.42
CA LEU A 185 -24.00 -2.53 -19.91
C LEU A 185 -23.52 -3.43 -18.76
N ILE A 186 -23.04 -2.85 -17.66
CA ILE A 186 -22.60 -3.61 -16.50
C ILE A 186 -23.75 -4.44 -15.94
N ARG A 187 -24.93 -3.88 -15.77
CA ARG A 187 -26.13 -4.61 -15.31
C ARG A 187 -26.51 -5.76 -16.25
N SER A 188 -26.31 -5.58 -17.56
CA SER A 188 -26.52 -6.68 -18.53
C SER A 188 -25.55 -7.84 -18.28
N GLU A 189 -24.28 -7.56 -17.98
CA GLU A 189 -23.31 -8.61 -17.63
C GLU A 189 -23.60 -9.25 -16.26
N MET A 190 -23.96 -8.44 -15.26
CA MET A 190 -24.40 -8.95 -13.95
C MET A 190 -25.53 -9.96 -14.08
N LYS A 191 -26.54 -9.64 -14.92
CA LYS A 191 -27.68 -10.53 -15.18
C LYS A 191 -27.26 -11.85 -15.83
N LYS A 192 -26.31 -11.84 -16.76
CA LYS A 192 -25.78 -13.07 -17.41
C LYS A 192 -25.08 -13.99 -16.42
N THR A 193 -24.40 -13.42 -15.42
CA THR A 193 -23.69 -14.17 -14.38
C THR A 193 -24.52 -14.46 -13.14
N GLY A 194 -25.77 -13.98 -13.07
CA GLY A 194 -26.65 -14.11 -11.91
C GLY A 194 -26.24 -13.25 -10.71
N ALA A 195 -25.40 -12.24 -10.92
CA ALA A 195 -24.95 -11.34 -9.86
C ALA A 195 -26.01 -10.28 -9.55
N GLN A 196 -26.46 -10.20 -8.30
CA GLN A 196 -27.40 -9.18 -7.84
C GLN A 196 -26.69 -7.86 -7.50
N TRP A 197 -25.41 -7.94 -7.10
CA TRP A 197 -24.56 -6.83 -6.70
C TRP A 197 -23.20 -6.93 -7.35
N HIS A 198 -22.64 -5.79 -7.72
CA HIS A 198 -21.27 -5.65 -8.19
C HIS A 198 -20.56 -4.57 -7.38
N PHE A 199 -19.54 -4.98 -6.62
CA PHE A 199 -18.69 -4.08 -5.86
C PHE A 199 -17.44 -3.73 -6.68
N VAL A 200 -17.17 -2.43 -6.83
CA VAL A 200 -16.02 -1.91 -7.58
C VAL A 200 -15.13 -1.14 -6.60
N SER A 201 -13.87 -1.53 -6.51
CA SER A 201 -12.84 -0.89 -5.68
C SER A 201 -11.73 -0.23 -6.49
N SER A 202 -11.64 -0.49 -7.79
CA SER A 202 -10.69 0.18 -8.68
C SER A 202 -11.13 1.62 -8.93
N LEU A 203 -10.27 2.57 -8.60
CA LEU A 203 -10.57 4.00 -8.74
C LEU A 203 -10.77 4.41 -10.21
N ASP A 204 -9.98 3.82 -11.11
CA ASP A 204 -10.08 4.06 -12.55
C ASP A 204 -11.41 3.57 -13.10
N ASP A 205 -11.86 2.38 -12.70
CA ASP A 205 -13.14 1.82 -13.12
C ASP A 205 -14.31 2.67 -12.61
N ILE A 206 -14.25 3.10 -11.33
CA ILE A 206 -15.29 3.98 -10.77
C ILE A 206 -15.36 5.30 -11.53
N ALA A 207 -14.20 5.93 -11.78
CA ALA A 207 -14.11 7.17 -12.54
C ALA A 207 -14.64 7.00 -13.97
N TRP A 208 -14.35 5.87 -14.62
CA TRP A 208 -14.84 5.53 -15.96
C TRP A 208 -16.35 5.27 -15.97
N ILE A 209 -16.86 4.44 -15.05
CA ILE A 209 -18.29 4.09 -14.97
C ILE A 209 -19.15 5.33 -14.77
N LEU A 210 -18.72 6.19 -13.83
CA LEU A 210 -19.50 7.35 -13.42
C LEU A 210 -19.25 8.61 -14.26
N ASN A 211 -18.29 8.58 -15.21
CA ASN A 211 -17.82 9.77 -15.93
C ASN A 211 -17.41 10.91 -14.96
N LEU A 212 -16.75 10.55 -13.88
CA LEU A 212 -16.25 11.49 -12.89
C LEU A 212 -14.73 11.50 -12.87
N ARG A 213 -14.16 12.61 -12.44
CA ARG A 213 -12.73 12.76 -12.20
C ARG A 213 -12.53 13.50 -10.88
N GLY A 214 -11.34 13.33 -10.28
CA GLY A 214 -10.95 14.00 -9.05
C GLY A 214 -9.46 14.28 -9.02
N ASN A 215 -8.99 14.82 -7.89
CA ASN A 215 -7.60 15.26 -7.73
C ASN A 215 -6.97 14.67 -6.46
N ASP A 216 -7.41 13.48 -6.04
CA ASP A 216 -6.91 12.86 -4.81
C ASP A 216 -5.52 12.25 -4.98
N ILE A 217 -5.14 11.91 -6.20
CA ILE A 217 -3.82 11.36 -6.54
C ILE A 217 -3.12 12.29 -7.55
N ALA A 218 -1.88 12.64 -7.26
CA ALA A 218 -1.08 13.47 -8.16
C ALA A 218 -0.92 12.80 -9.53
N TYR A 219 -1.14 13.55 -10.61
CA TYR A 219 -1.04 13.11 -12.00
C TYR A 219 -2.02 12.01 -12.43
N ASN A 220 -2.91 11.55 -11.54
CA ASN A 220 -3.97 10.60 -11.85
C ASN A 220 -5.33 11.21 -11.50
N PRO A 221 -6.21 11.48 -12.47
CA PRO A 221 -7.45 12.22 -12.23
C PRO A 221 -8.56 11.33 -11.64
N VAL A 222 -8.28 10.63 -10.57
CA VAL A 222 -9.20 9.78 -9.83
C VAL A 222 -9.50 10.36 -8.45
N PHE A 223 -10.45 9.77 -7.75
CA PHE A 223 -10.86 10.15 -6.39
C PHE A 223 -11.13 8.90 -5.56
N LEU A 224 -10.83 8.96 -4.28
CA LEU A 224 -11.03 7.84 -3.37
C LEU A 224 -12.51 7.54 -3.20
N SER A 225 -12.91 6.35 -3.58
CA SER A 225 -14.30 5.92 -3.53
C SER A 225 -14.45 4.41 -3.66
N TYR A 226 -15.61 3.92 -3.26
CA TYR A 226 -16.09 2.59 -3.57
C TYR A 226 -17.43 2.70 -4.27
N LEU A 227 -17.71 1.79 -5.20
CA LEU A 227 -18.97 1.78 -5.93
C LEU A 227 -19.66 0.42 -5.73
N LEU A 228 -20.91 0.46 -5.28
CA LEU A 228 -21.75 -0.72 -5.18
C LEU A 228 -22.92 -0.58 -6.16
N LEU A 229 -22.91 -1.40 -7.20
CA LEU A 229 -23.98 -1.45 -8.22
C LEU A 229 -24.95 -2.58 -7.90
N GLY A 230 -26.23 -2.27 -7.76
CA GLY A 230 -27.32 -3.22 -7.71
C GLY A 230 -28.12 -3.25 -9.01
N GLU A 231 -29.09 -4.13 -9.10
CA GLU A 231 -29.99 -4.25 -10.29
C GLU A 231 -30.73 -2.94 -10.60
N SER A 232 -31.12 -2.18 -9.56
CA SER A 232 -31.86 -0.92 -9.68
C SER A 232 -31.24 0.27 -8.94
N SER A 233 -30.16 0.05 -8.18
CA SER A 233 -29.51 1.04 -7.33
C SER A 233 -28.02 1.24 -7.69
N VAL A 234 -27.48 2.38 -7.30
CA VAL A 234 -26.05 2.73 -7.41
C VAL A 234 -25.61 3.35 -6.11
#